data_f5c5bec552e0c5e3c77339bd517f92cf
#
_entry.id   f5c5bec552e0c5e3c77339bd517f92cf
#
_cell.length_a   1.000
_cell.length_b   1.000
_cell.length_c   1.000
_cell.angle_alpha   90.00
_cell.angle_beta   90.00
_cell.angle_gamma   90.00
#
_symmetry.space_group_name_H-M   'P 1'
#
loop_
_entity.id
_entity.type
_entity.pdbx_description
1 polymer ?
#
loop_
_entity_poly.entity_id
_entity_poly.type
_entity_poly.pdbx_seq_one_letter_code
_entity_poly.pdbx_strand_id
1 'polypeptide(L)'
;MKKALFVLLLFCYSSSKAQTGYEVPDLVNFDEAMTNLISDYAIPGAQLAITYQGRLVYNRGFGYADVDASTLVCPDNIFRLASLSKQITSITIMHLYEQGRIGLNDTVFGADGLLNSIVFQSATDNRVYNITVRNLLQHAGGWDRDVSGDPMFNNYYIAQAMAVTAPADEMAIIEYVLNNQELDFTPGTQAHYSNLGYSILGRVIEEITGQEYETYVRDSILAPLDIVDMYCGKNLLVDKLPNEVNYYDYSSANNVPSAYDNFTMVPRPYGGINVEALDAAGGWVGSAEDLCKILCAVDRFTTVPDMLLPATIDTMISPSFVDEYYALGWNVSPVHDNYWHTGSLPGTTTEIVRANNQLNWAILLNTRPLNTANLVVDVDQLVWNVLPTLDIIPSLNLFDSTSFCISTSVASIDDKDSMLEVFPNPSNGNMTIRYNGNLSVRSSIHIYNSIGELVYSENFNPGQSELKIERLDFPPGYFVLKFQADSNLIVQKIIVQ
;
A
#
# COMPACT_ATOMS: atom_id res chain seq x y z
N MET A 1 58.69 20.11 -28.30
CA MET A 1 57.65 20.41 -27.32
C MET A 1 56.31 19.92 -27.88
N LYS A 2 55.86 18.72 -27.49
CA LYS A 2 54.56 18.17 -27.90
C LYS A 2 53.52 18.60 -26.85
N LYS A 3 52.50 19.38 -27.24
CA LYS A 3 51.37 19.73 -26.38
C LYS A 3 50.41 18.54 -26.38
N ALA A 4 50.26 17.90 -25.22
CA ALA A 4 49.20 16.91 -25.00
C ALA A 4 47.88 17.65 -24.76
N LEU A 5 46.91 17.40 -25.62
CA LEU A 5 45.52 17.88 -25.48
C LEU A 5 44.78 16.90 -24.56
N PHE A 6 44.50 17.33 -23.34
CA PHE A 6 43.64 16.56 -22.42
C PHE A 6 42.18 16.84 -22.80
N VAL A 7 41.52 15.86 -23.44
CA VAL A 7 40.09 15.88 -23.67
C VAL A 7 39.41 15.39 -22.39
N LEU A 8 38.79 16.30 -21.65
CA LEU A 8 37.95 15.97 -20.49
C LEU A 8 36.61 15.48 -21.05
N LEU A 9 36.43 14.16 -21.10
CA LEU A 9 35.12 13.55 -21.36
C LEU A 9 34.29 13.76 -20.10
N LEU A 10 33.39 14.76 -20.15
CA LEU A 10 32.26 14.85 -19.22
C LEU A 10 31.32 13.68 -19.55
N PHE A 11 31.40 12.62 -18.77
CA PHE A 11 30.29 11.65 -18.69
C PHE A 11 29.12 12.34 -18.01
N CYS A 12 28.17 12.82 -18.80
CA CYS A 12 26.83 13.06 -18.29
C CYS A 12 26.26 11.69 -17.93
N TYR A 13 26.33 11.31 -16.65
CA TYR A 13 25.46 10.29 -16.10
C TYR A 13 24.03 10.83 -16.17
N SER A 14 23.31 10.52 -17.23
CA SER A 14 21.86 10.51 -17.16
C SER A 14 21.51 9.35 -16.24
N SER A 15 21.28 9.62 -14.96
CA SER A 15 20.61 8.66 -14.07
C SER A 15 19.27 8.34 -14.72
N SER A 16 19.14 7.16 -15.32
CA SER A 16 17.84 6.66 -15.76
C SER A 16 16.98 6.62 -14.51
N LYS A 17 15.91 7.44 -14.49
CA LYS A 17 14.97 7.45 -13.40
C LYS A 17 14.32 6.07 -13.35
N ALA A 18 14.46 5.34 -12.25
CA ALA A 18 13.83 4.05 -12.03
C ALA A 18 12.34 4.29 -11.74
N GLN A 19 11.55 4.49 -12.78
CA GLN A 19 10.12 4.78 -12.73
C GLN A 19 9.36 3.76 -13.57
N THR A 20 8.19 3.35 -13.08
CA THR A 20 7.31 2.38 -13.75
C THR A 20 5.88 2.92 -13.77
N GLY A 21 4.98 2.22 -14.44
CA GLY A 21 3.60 2.64 -14.62
C GLY A 21 3.42 3.56 -15.83
N TYR A 22 2.18 3.98 -16.05
CA TYR A 22 1.82 4.80 -17.21
C TYR A 22 2.30 6.25 -17.04
N GLU A 23 3.04 6.77 -18.03
CA GLU A 23 3.48 8.17 -18.01
C GLU A 23 2.34 9.07 -18.48
N VAL A 24 1.98 10.05 -17.66
CA VAL A 24 0.94 11.04 -17.95
C VAL A 24 1.63 12.39 -18.12
N PRO A 25 1.81 12.87 -19.36
CA PRO A 25 2.58 14.10 -19.63
C PRO A 25 2.11 15.34 -18.88
N ASP A 26 0.79 15.47 -18.69
CA ASP A 26 0.19 16.61 -17.97
C ASP A 26 0.47 16.56 -16.45
N LEU A 27 0.93 15.42 -15.92
CA LEU A 27 1.17 15.17 -14.50
C LEU A 27 2.66 14.88 -14.18
N VAL A 28 3.57 15.15 -15.11
CA VAL A 28 5.01 14.89 -14.96
C VAL A 28 5.63 15.60 -13.75
N ASN A 29 5.03 16.69 -13.26
CA ASN A 29 5.47 17.39 -12.06
C ASN A 29 5.43 16.50 -10.81
N PHE A 30 4.54 15.49 -10.76
CA PHE A 30 4.55 14.47 -9.70
C PHE A 30 5.74 13.53 -9.83
N ASP A 31 6.18 13.18 -11.06
CA ASP A 31 7.39 12.38 -11.28
C ASP A 31 8.63 13.08 -10.71
N GLU A 32 8.73 14.39 -10.92
CA GLU A 32 9.82 15.20 -10.41
C GLU A 32 9.77 15.31 -8.88
N ALA A 33 8.61 15.60 -8.31
CA ALA A 33 8.41 15.72 -6.87
C ALA A 33 8.75 14.40 -6.14
N MET A 34 8.26 13.27 -6.64
CA MET A 34 8.58 11.94 -6.09
C MET A 34 10.05 11.59 -6.24
N THR A 35 10.69 11.93 -7.36
CA THR A 35 12.13 11.70 -7.58
C THR A 35 12.97 12.49 -6.58
N ASN A 36 12.59 13.74 -6.31
CA ASN A 36 13.28 14.59 -5.34
C ASN A 36 13.10 14.04 -3.92
N LEU A 37 11.89 13.67 -3.52
CA LEU A 37 11.63 13.06 -2.21
C LEU A 37 12.49 11.80 -2.00
N ILE A 38 12.54 10.92 -3.00
CA ILE A 38 13.35 9.68 -2.97
C ILE A 38 14.82 10.00 -2.80
N SER A 39 15.33 11.00 -3.54
CA SER A 39 16.73 11.42 -3.46
C SER A 39 17.08 12.04 -2.11
N ASP A 40 16.21 12.92 -1.59
CA ASP A 40 16.46 13.68 -0.37
C ASP A 40 16.50 12.79 0.88
N TYR A 41 15.71 11.73 0.89
CA TYR A 41 15.62 10.80 2.02
C TYR A 41 16.25 9.44 1.76
N ALA A 42 16.91 9.23 0.61
CA ALA A 42 17.48 7.95 0.19
C ALA A 42 16.45 6.79 0.28
N ILE A 43 15.24 7.03 -0.21
CA ILE A 43 14.13 6.07 -0.19
C ILE A 43 14.40 4.99 -1.25
N PRO A 44 14.41 3.69 -0.88
CA PRO A 44 14.66 2.62 -1.84
C PRO A 44 13.56 2.50 -2.88
N GLY A 45 12.29 2.55 -2.47
CA GLY A 45 11.15 2.42 -3.37
C GLY A 45 9.88 3.08 -2.85
N ALA A 46 9.02 3.51 -3.76
CA ALA A 46 7.78 4.21 -3.46
C ALA A 46 6.70 3.97 -4.52
N GLN A 47 5.43 4.19 -4.12
CA GLN A 47 4.29 4.35 -5.02
C GLN A 47 3.57 5.66 -4.73
N LEU A 48 3.00 6.25 -5.78
CA LEU A 48 2.02 7.33 -5.71
C LEU A 48 0.87 7.01 -6.65
N ALA A 49 -0.34 7.01 -6.13
CA ALA A 49 -1.58 6.95 -6.90
C ALA A 49 -2.46 8.15 -6.57
N ILE A 50 -3.11 8.73 -7.58
CA ILE A 50 -3.99 9.90 -7.44
C ILE A 50 -5.26 9.65 -8.22
N THR A 51 -6.42 9.88 -7.58
CA THR A 51 -7.71 9.94 -8.26
C THR A 51 -8.22 11.36 -8.32
N TYR A 52 -8.92 11.67 -9.40
CA TYR A 52 -9.67 12.91 -9.56
C TYR A 52 -11.07 12.60 -10.09
N GLN A 53 -12.08 13.03 -9.35
CA GLN A 53 -13.47 12.75 -9.69
C GLN A 53 -13.75 11.25 -9.90
N GLY A 54 -13.24 10.42 -8.98
CA GLY A 54 -13.42 8.97 -8.98
C GLY A 54 -12.67 8.21 -10.08
N ARG A 55 -11.79 8.87 -10.85
CA ARG A 55 -10.95 8.26 -11.89
C ARG A 55 -9.50 8.26 -11.43
N LEU A 56 -8.80 7.15 -11.59
CA LEU A 56 -7.37 7.05 -11.36
C LEU A 56 -6.64 7.80 -12.48
N VAL A 57 -6.09 8.97 -12.17
CA VAL A 57 -5.43 9.86 -13.15
C VAL A 57 -3.90 9.72 -13.12
N TYR A 58 -3.36 9.16 -12.04
CA TYR A 58 -1.94 8.93 -11.87
C TYR A 58 -1.70 7.67 -11.05
N ASN A 59 -0.78 6.79 -11.51
CA ASN A 59 -0.40 5.55 -10.81
C ASN A 59 1.02 5.14 -11.22
N ARG A 60 2.01 5.44 -10.37
CA ARG A 60 3.42 5.23 -10.68
C ARG A 60 4.18 4.57 -9.53
N GLY A 61 5.12 3.69 -9.93
CA GLY A 61 6.16 3.14 -9.06
C GLY A 61 7.49 3.84 -9.26
N PHE A 62 8.28 3.96 -8.20
CA PHE A 62 9.57 4.65 -8.17
C PHE A 62 10.59 3.82 -7.41
N GLY A 63 11.85 3.80 -7.89
CA GLY A 63 12.94 3.09 -7.23
C GLY A 63 12.75 1.56 -7.24
N TYR A 64 13.16 0.90 -6.17
CA TYR A 64 13.29 -0.55 -6.10
C TYR A 64 12.35 -1.19 -5.08
N ALA A 65 11.62 -2.20 -5.52
CA ALA A 65 10.88 -3.13 -4.68
C ALA A 65 11.84 -4.06 -3.93
N ASP A 66 12.93 -4.46 -4.62
CA ASP A 66 14.04 -5.22 -4.05
C ASP A 66 15.35 -4.62 -4.55
N VAL A 67 16.13 -4.01 -3.62
CA VAL A 67 17.40 -3.36 -3.95
C VAL A 67 18.45 -4.38 -4.37
N ASP A 68 18.51 -5.52 -3.67
CA ASP A 68 19.54 -6.55 -3.91
C ASP A 68 19.31 -7.25 -5.27
N ALA A 69 18.05 -7.51 -5.60
CA ALA A 69 17.67 -8.09 -6.90
C ALA A 69 17.54 -7.02 -8.00
N SER A 70 17.66 -5.73 -7.68
CA SER A 70 17.42 -4.60 -8.60
C SER A 70 16.02 -4.64 -9.25
N THR A 71 15.02 -5.18 -8.55
CA THR A 71 13.63 -5.24 -9.00
C THR A 71 12.97 -3.90 -8.78
N LEU A 72 12.43 -3.29 -9.83
CA LEU A 72 11.75 -1.99 -9.73
C LEU A 72 10.41 -2.10 -9.01
N VAL A 73 10.00 -1.01 -8.35
CA VAL A 73 8.63 -0.88 -7.86
C VAL A 73 7.69 -0.73 -9.05
N CYS A 74 6.62 -1.51 -9.06
CA CYS A 74 5.55 -1.46 -10.04
C CYS A 74 4.24 -1.00 -9.40
N PRO A 75 3.29 -0.42 -10.15
CA PRO A 75 2.00 0.01 -9.62
C PRO A 75 1.18 -1.09 -8.92
N ASP A 76 1.41 -2.35 -9.27
CA ASP A 76 0.77 -3.54 -8.70
C ASP A 76 1.55 -4.17 -7.53
N ASN A 77 2.68 -3.58 -7.13
CA ASN A 77 3.36 -4.04 -5.91
C ASN A 77 2.54 -3.68 -4.66
N ILE A 78 2.57 -4.57 -3.69
CA ILE A 78 1.91 -4.36 -2.41
C ILE A 78 2.93 -3.99 -1.33
N PHE A 79 2.53 -3.08 -0.46
CA PHE A 79 3.32 -2.52 0.63
C PHE A 79 2.60 -2.75 1.95
N ARG A 80 3.33 -2.88 3.06
CA ARG A 80 2.72 -2.77 4.39
C ARG A 80 2.07 -1.40 4.52
N LEU A 81 0.80 -1.41 4.90
CA LEU A 81 0.01 -0.18 5.03
C LEU A 81 0.19 0.47 6.40
N ALA A 82 0.73 -0.28 7.35
CA ALA A 82 0.86 0.17 8.72
C ALA A 82 -0.50 0.69 9.24
N SER A 83 -0.53 1.85 9.89
CA SER A 83 -1.76 2.40 10.50
C SER A 83 -2.88 2.74 9.53
N LEU A 84 -2.64 2.71 8.20
CA LEU A 84 -3.73 2.80 7.22
C LEU A 84 -4.68 1.58 7.28
N SER A 85 -4.28 0.51 7.95
CA SER A 85 -5.16 -0.62 8.29
C SER A 85 -6.36 -0.21 9.14
N LYS A 86 -6.22 0.85 9.92
CA LYS A 86 -7.29 1.35 10.79
C LYS A 86 -8.48 1.89 10.03
N GLN A 87 -8.25 2.48 8.85
CA GLN A 87 -9.34 2.94 8.00
C GLN A 87 -10.15 1.77 7.48
N ILE A 88 -9.49 0.67 7.10
CA ILE A 88 -10.16 -0.56 6.66
C ILE A 88 -11.02 -1.11 7.79
N THR A 89 -10.48 -1.20 9.01
CA THR A 89 -11.21 -1.63 10.21
C THR A 89 -12.38 -0.69 10.53
N SER A 90 -12.16 0.62 10.45
CA SER A 90 -13.21 1.62 10.66
C SER A 90 -14.35 1.49 9.66
N ILE A 91 -14.04 1.40 8.37
CA ILE A 91 -15.03 1.20 7.31
C ILE A 91 -15.81 -0.10 7.56
N THR A 92 -15.13 -1.18 7.98
CA THR A 92 -15.76 -2.47 8.31
C THR A 92 -16.74 -2.33 9.49
N ILE A 93 -16.34 -1.66 10.57
CA ILE A 93 -17.24 -1.37 11.70
C ILE A 93 -18.42 -0.51 11.26
N MET A 94 -18.20 0.51 10.44
CA MET A 94 -19.27 1.38 9.95
C MET A 94 -20.20 0.64 8.98
N HIS A 95 -19.72 -0.33 8.22
CA HIS A 95 -20.54 -1.22 7.41
C HIS A 95 -21.46 -2.10 8.29
N LEU A 96 -20.92 -2.69 9.36
CA LEU A 96 -21.71 -3.45 10.33
C LEU A 96 -22.71 -2.56 11.11
N TYR A 97 -22.33 -1.32 11.42
CA TYR A 97 -23.19 -0.32 12.03
C TYR A 97 -24.39 0.02 11.12
N GLU A 98 -24.15 0.23 9.84
CA GLU A 98 -25.18 0.53 8.86
C GLU A 98 -26.16 -0.64 8.69
N GLN A 99 -25.66 -1.89 8.81
CA GLN A 99 -26.49 -3.08 8.82
C GLN A 99 -27.29 -3.28 10.13
N GLY A 100 -27.10 -2.43 11.14
CA GLY A 100 -27.73 -2.56 12.45
C GLY A 100 -27.22 -3.75 13.28
N ARG A 101 -26.06 -4.30 12.94
CA ARG A 101 -25.44 -5.45 13.65
C ARG A 101 -24.64 -5.02 14.86
N ILE A 102 -24.25 -3.74 14.94
CA ILE A 102 -23.45 -3.15 16.01
C ILE A 102 -23.89 -1.71 16.22
N GLY A 103 -23.91 -1.24 17.45
CA GLY A 103 -24.09 0.16 17.81
C GLY A 103 -22.76 0.81 18.21
N LEU A 104 -22.52 2.04 17.82
CA LEU A 104 -21.31 2.75 18.21
C LEU A 104 -21.16 2.95 19.72
N ASN A 105 -22.27 2.92 20.47
CA ASN A 105 -22.30 3.02 21.93
C ASN A 105 -22.45 1.67 22.64
N ASP A 106 -22.43 0.55 21.90
CA ASP A 106 -22.42 -0.77 22.51
C ASP A 106 -21.12 -0.96 23.29
N THR A 107 -21.23 -1.50 24.49
CA THR A 107 -20.07 -1.85 25.31
C THR A 107 -19.34 -3.05 24.71
N VAL A 108 -18.02 -3.03 24.79
CA VAL A 108 -17.17 -4.04 24.17
C VAL A 108 -17.00 -5.25 25.08
N PHE A 109 -16.75 -5.06 26.37
CA PHE A 109 -16.40 -6.11 27.30
C PHE A 109 -17.49 -6.37 28.34
N GLY A 110 -17.47 -7.57 28.93
CA GLY A 110 -18.34 -7.97 30.02
C GLY A 110 -19.49 -8.88 29.56
N ALA A 111 -20.33 -9.30 30.52
CA ALA A 111 -21.40 -10.26 30.25
C ALA A 111 -22.44 -9.76 29.23
N ASP A 112 -22.66 -8.45 29.18
CA ASP A 112 -23.58 -7.81 28.26
C ASP A 112 -22.84 -7.10 27.11
N GLY A 113 -21.50 -7.22 27.03
CA GLY A 113 -20.67 -6.65 25.99
C GLY A 113 -20.64 -7.49 24.72
N LEU A 114 -20.13 -6.90 23.62
CA LEU A 114 -19.99 -7.59 22.34
C LEU A 114 -19.02 -8.77 22.45
N LEU A 115 -17.92 -8.61 23.19
CA LEU A 115 -16.96 -9.66 23.56
C LEU A 115 -17.35 -10.19 24.94
N ASN A 116 -18.21 -11.21 24.99
CA ASN A 116 -18.81 -11.71 26.21
C ASN A 116 -18.26 -13.07 26.69
N SER A 117 -17.19 -13.58 26.07
CA SER A 117 -16.55 -14.81 26.53
C SER A 117 -15.99 -14.65 27.94
N ILE A 118 -15.78 -15.75 28.67
CA ILE A 118 -15.32 -15.74 30.07
C ILE A 118 -14.00 -14.99 30.23
N VAL A 119 -13.12 -15.00 29.22
CA VAL A 119 -11.84 -14.30 29.21
C VAL A 119 -12.02 -12.79 29.37
N PHE A 120 -13.10 -12.23 28.81
CA PHE A 120 -13.40 -10.80 28.81
C PHE A 120 -14.32 -10.36 29.98
N GLN A 121 -14.65 -11.26 30.91
CA GLN A 121 -15.50 -10.95 32.06
C GLN A 121 -14.75 -10.72 33.37
N SER A 122 -13.40 -10.87 33.37
CA SER A 122 -12.56 -10.69 34.56
C SER A 122 -11.39 -9.76 34.26
N ALA A 123 -11.61 -8.46 34.30
CA ALA A 123 -10.55 -7.47 34.14
C ALA A 123 -10.05 -6.96 35.50
N THR A 124 -8.79 -6.59 35.56
CA THR A 124 -8.19 -5.95 36.73
C THR A 124 -8.83 -4.61 37.06
N ASP A 125 -9.19 -3.86 35.99
CA ASP A 125 -9.85 -2.54 36.09
C ASP A 125 -11.28 -2.62 35.57
N ASN A 126 -12.26 -2.41 36.46
CA ASN A 126 -13.68 -2.47 36.10
C ASN A 126 -14.12 -1.37 35.11
N ARG A 127 -13.32 -0.32 34.89
CA ARG A 127 -13.61 0.74 33.94
C ARG A 127 -13.64 0.21 32.50
N VAL A 128 -12.97 -0.92 32.21
CA VAL A 128 -12.98 -1.55 30.86
C VAL A 128 -14.39 -1.93 30.40
N TYR A 129 -15.31 -2.22 31.33
CA TYR A 129 -16.69 -2.57 31.01
C TYR A 129 -17.53 -1.37 30.51
N ASN A 130 -16.98 -0.15 30.58
CA ASN A 130 -17.59 1.06 30.02
C ASN A 130 -17.01 1.44 28.65
N ILE A 131 -16.04 0.69 28.16
CA ILE A 131 -15.45 0.94 26.83
C ILE A 131 -16.49 0.61 25.76
N THR A 132 -16.77 1.57 24.88
CA THR A 132 -17.67 1.41 23.76
C THR A 132 -16.89 1.24 22.46
N VAL A 133 -17.55 0.76 21.40
CA VAL A 133 -17.01 0.71 20.04
C VAL A 133 -16.49 2.08 19.59
N ARG A 134 -17.27 3.15 19.87
CA ARG A 134 -16.87 4.53 19.61
C ARG A 134 -15.58 4.91 20.30
N ASN A 135 -15.41 4.55 21.57
CA ASN A 135 -14.19 4.85 22.33
C ASN A 135 -12.96 4.21 21.66
N LEU A 136 -13.07 2.98 21.19
CA LEU A 136 -11.97 2.30 20.49
C LEU A 136 -11.63 2.97 19.16
N LEU A 137 -12.64 3.28 18.35
CA LEU A 137 -12.45 3.97 17.07
C LEU A 137 -11.81 5.37 17.22
N GLN A 138 -12.08 6.07 18.33
CA GLN A 138 -11.60 7.42 18.61
C GLN A 138 -10.35 7.45 19.50
N HIS A 139 -9.68 6.30 19.72
CA HIS A 139 -8.54 6.19 20.63
C HIS A 139 -8.81 6.66 22.07
N ALA A 140 -10.06 6.56 22.50
CA ALA A 140 -10.53 6.98 23.82
C ALA A 140 -10.84 5.80 24.75
N GLY A 141 -10.24 4.61 24.51
CA GLY A 141 -10.51 3.38 25.26
C GLY A 141 -9.92 3.36 26.68
N GLY A 142 -8.96 4.23 26.97
CA GLY A 142 -8.36 4.30 28.33
C GLY A 142 -6.88 3.95 28.39
N TRP A 143 -6.25 3.55 27.29
CA TRP A 143 -4.82 3.21 27.22
C TRP A 143 -4.02 4.35 26.58
N ASP A 144 -2.95 4.75 27.26
CA ASP A 144 -1.98 5.73 26.77
C ASP A 144 -0.62 5.06 26.59
N ARG A 145 -0.20 4.91 25.33
CA ARG A 145 1.09 4.28 24.98
C ARG A 145 2.31 5.05 25.48
N ASP A 146 2.17 6.33 25.77
CA ASP A 146 3.25 7.16 26.31
C ASP A 146 3.40 6.99 27.84
N VAL A 147 2.40 6.40 28.51
CA VAL A 147 2.38 6.09 29.93
C VAL A 147 2.69 4.61 30.19
N SER A 148 1.85 3.70 29.66
CA SER A 148 1.95 2.25 29.92
C SER A 148 2.66 1.47 28.83
N GLY A 149 3.05 2.13 27.72
CA GLY A 149 3.64 1.49 26.53
C GLY A 149 2.58 0.91 25.60
N ASP A 150 3.02 0.49 24.41
CA ASP A 150 2.15 -0.16 23.43
C ASP A 150 2.30 -1.69 23.54
N PRO A 151 1.31 -2.42 24.05
CA PRO A 151 1.40 -3.86 24.25
C PRO A 151 1.53 -4.63 22.93
N MET A 152 1.07 -4.06 21.79
CA MET A 152 1.16 -4.68 20.49
C MET A 152 2.61 -4.84 19.98
N PHE A 153 3.57 -4.17 20.63
CA PHE A 153 5.01 -4.30 20.35
C PHE A 153 5.79 -5.00 21.47
N ASN A 154 5.09 -5.61 22.44
CA ASN A 154 5.70 -6.33 23.56
C ASN A 154 5.46 -7.84 23.51
N ASN A 155 5.31 -8.39 22.30
CA ASN A 155 4.81 -9.73 22.02
C ASN A 155 5.60 -10.86 22.73
N TYR A 156 6.94 -10.76 22.77
CA TYR A 156 7.76 -11.80 23.42
C TYR A 156 7.50 -11.87 24.92
N TYR A 157 7.54 -10.72 25.62
CA TYR A 157 7.36 -10.69 27.07
C TYR A 157 5.95 -11.07 27.50
N ILE A 158 4.94 -10.67 26.69
CA ILE A 158 3.55 -11.08 26.90
C ILE A 158 3.41 -12.60 26.72
N ALA A 159 4.01 -13.17 25.67
CA ALA A 159 3.99 -14.62 25.45
C ALA A 159 4.59 -15.38 26.65
N GLN A 160 5.71 -14.89 27.22
CA GLN A 160 6.31 -15.48 28.41
C GLN A 160 5.39 -15.37 29.62
N ALA A 161 4.76 -14.20 29.85
CA ALA A 161 3.84 -13.97 30.96
C ALA A 161 2.58 -14.84 30.88
N MET A 162 2.08 -15.07 29.67
CA MET A 162 0.88 -15.87 29.40
C MET A 162 1.19 -17.36 29.20
N ALA A 163 2.47 -17.76 29.24
CA ALA A 163 2.94 -19.13 28.96
C ALA A 163 2.45 -19.68 27.60
N VAL A 164 2.39 -18.83 26.59
CA VAL A 164 2.07 -19.20 25.19
C VAL A 164 3.32 -19.19 24.31
N THR A 165 3.21 -19.73 23.11
CA THR A 165 4.30 -19.68 22.11
C THR A 165 4.54 -18.24 21.65
N ALA A 166 5.78 -17.78 21.66
CA ALA A 166 6.13 -16.46 21.14
C ALA A 166 6.19 -16.46 19.58
N PRO A 167 5.83 -15.34 18.96
CA PRO A 167 5.31 -14.12 19.56
C PRO A 167 3.84 -14.27 20.01
N ALA A 168 3.41 -13.54 21.05
CA ALA A 168 2.01 -13.54 21.46
C ALA A 168 1.12 -13.07 20.30
N ASP A 169 0.00 -13.75 20.07
CA ASP A 169 -1.05 -13.32 19.19
C ASP A 169 -1.90 -12.19 19.82
N GLU A 170 -2.82 -11.62 19.04
CA GLU A 170 -3.69 -10.53 19.46
C GLU A 170 -4.59 -10.90 20.66
N MET A 171 -5.08 -12.15 20.70
CA MET A 171 -5.92 -12.61 21.80
C MET A 171 -5.13 -12.69 23.10
N ALA A 172 -3.92 -13.28 23.09
CA ALA A 172 -3.06 -13.34 24.26
C ALA A 172 -2.65 -11.94 24.75
N ILE A 173 -2.43 -10.98 23.80
CA ILE A 173 -2.12 -9.59 24.16
C ILE A 173 -3.31 -8.93 24.85
N ILE A 174 -4.52 -9.04 24.28
CA ILE A 174 -5.75 -8.45 24.85
C ILE A 174 -6.00 -9.05 26.25
N GLU A 175 -5.95 -10.37 26.39
CA GLU A 175 -6.14 -11.06 27.67
C GLU A 175 -5.11 -10.62 28.71
N TYR A 176 -3.84 -10.53 28.31
CA TYR A 176 -2.77 -10.04 29.19
C TYR A 176 -3.06 -8.64 29.71
N VAL A 177 -3.43 -7.71 28.83
CA VAL A 177 -3.72 -6.32 29.21
C VAL A 177 -4.90 -6.25 30.15
N LEU A 178 -6.00 -6.91 29.87
CA LEU A 178 -7.20 -6.90 30.71
C LEU A 178 -6.93 -7.47 32.14
N ASN A 179 -6.10 -8.50 32.23
CA ASN A 179 -5.83 -9.18 33.48
C ASN A 179 -4.68 -8.57 34.30
N ASN A 180 -3.81 -7.74 33.72
CA ASN A 180 -2.58 -7.29 34.36
C ASN A 180 -2.35 -5.78 34.34
N GLN A 181 -3.17 -5.00 33.59
CA GLN A 181 -2.98 -3.55 33.49
C GLN A 181 -4.26 -2.79 33.87
N GLU A 182 -4.08 -1.69 34.60
CA GLU A 182 -5.15 -0.71 34.79
C GLU A 182 -5.20 0.26 33.61
N LEU A 183 -6.35 0.87 33.40
CA LEU A 183 -6.48 1.95 32.40
C LEU A 183 -5.77 3.22 32.88
N ASP A 184 -5.04 3.87 32.00
CA ASP A 184 -4.33 5.13 32.25
C ASP A 184 -5.29 6.30 32.47
N PHE A 185 -6.47 6.25 31.83
CA PHE A 185 -7.52 7.24 31.99
C PHE A 185 -8.93 6.61 31.88
N THR A 186 -9.95 7.36 32.24
CA THR A 186 -11.35 6.89 32.13
C THR A 186 -11.77 6.87 30.66
N PRO A 187 -12.37 5.77 30.15
CA PRO A 187 -12.86 5.69 28.78
C PRO A 187 -13.74 6.89 28.39
N GLY A 188 -13.49 7.42 27.20
CA GLY A 188 -14.23 8.56 26.63
C GLY A 188 -13.87 9.94 27.19
N THR A 189 -12.88 10.06 28.10
CA THR A 189 -12.51 11.37 28.68
C THR A 189 -11.27 12.01 28.06
N GLN A 190 -10.43 11.23 27.39
CA GLN A 190 -9.22 11.66 26.71
C GLN A 190 -9.05 10.80 25.47
N ALA A 191 -8.22 11.24 24.52
CA ALA A 191 -7.83 10.47 23.33
C ALA A 191 -6.31 10.32 23.30
N HIS A 192 -5.85 9.05 23.30
CA HIS A 192 -4.45 8.67 23.16
C HIS A 192 -4.35 7.51 22.20
N TYR A 193 -3.53 7.67 21.15
CA TYR A 193 -3.42 6.71 20.08
C TYR A 193 -3.13 5.29 20.59
N SER A 194 -3.99 4.33 20.23
CA SER A 194 -3.93 2.95 20.72
C SER A 194 -4.06 1.94 19.58
N ASN A 195 -3.00 1.16 19.33
CA ASN A 195 -3.06 0.00 18.44
C ASN A 195 -3.92 -1.12 19.05
N LEU A 196 -3.84 -1.31 20.36
CA LEU A 196 -4.65 -2.29 21.09
C LEU A 196 -6.14 -2.08 20.85
N GLY A 197 -6.61 -0.82 20.85
CA GLY A 197 -8.03 -0.51 20.59
C GLY A 197 -8.51 -1.03 19.25
N TYR A 198 -7.70 -0.92 18.20
CA TYR A 198 -8.03 -1.43 16.86
C TYR A 198 -7.89 -2.95 16.75
N SER A 199 -6.92 -3.56 17.43
CA SER A 199 -6.83 -5.01 17.54
C SER A 199 -8.10 -5.60 18.19
N ILE A 200 -8.62 -4.94 19.24
CA ILE A 200 -9.89 -5.30 19.88
C ILE A 200 -11.07 -5.16 18.88
N LEU A 201 -11.11 -4.10 18.06
CA LEU A 201 -12.15 -3.94 17.02
C LEU A 201 -12.12 -5.06 16.01
N GLY A 202 -10.94 -5.59 15.66
CA GLY A 202 -10.82 -6.80 14.84
C GLY A 202 -11.56 -7.99 15.47
N ARG A 203 -11.37 -8.21 16.75
CA ARG A 203 -12.08 -9.30 17.50
C ARG A 203 -13.57 -9.06 17.60
N VAL A 204 -13.98 -7.79 17.74
CA VAL A 204 -15.42 -7.44 17.66
C VAL A 204 -16.02 -7.79 16.30
N ILE A 205 -15.31 -7.53 15.20
CA ILE A 205 -15.75 -7.92 13.86
C ILE A 205 -15.92 -9.44 13.77
N GLU A 206 -14.96 -10.22 14.28
CA GLU A 206 -15.05 -11.68 14.28
C GLU A 206 -16.22 -12.21 15.10
N GLU A 207 -16.43 -11.70 16.29
CA GLU A 207 -17.54 -12.12 17.15
C GLU A 207 -18.91 -11.84 16.50
N ILE A 208 -19.07 -10.65 15.93
CA ILE A 208 -20.32 -10.25 15.28
C ILE A 208 -20.57 -11.00 13.97
N THR A 209 -19.51 -11.31 13.21
CA THR A 209 -19.64 -11.92 11.89
C THR A 209 -19.57 -13.43 11.91
N GLY A 210 -18.90 -14.02 12.89
CA GLY A 210 -18.58 -15.44 12.96
C GLY A 210 -17.50 -15.86 11.94
N GLN A 211 -16.76 -14.91 11.40
CA GLN A 211 -15.69 -15.11 10.41
C GLN A 211 -14.39 -14.49 10.94
N GLU A 212 -13.26 -15.01 10.51
CA GLU A 212 -11.95 -14.39 10.73
C GLU A 212 -11.92 -12.98 10.16
N TYR A 213 -11.24 -12.05 10.84
CA TYR A 213 -11.19 -10.63 10.49
C TYR A 213 -10.77 -10.40 9.02
N GLU A 214 -9.63 -10.97 8.60
CA GLU A 214 -9.14 -10.83 7.23
C GLU A 214 -10.15 -11.35 6.21
N THR A 215 -10.74 -12.52 6.45
CA THR A 215 -11.72 -13.14 5.57
C THR A 215 -12.94 -12.25 5.38
N TYR A 216 -13.52 -11.76 6.49
CA TYR A 216 -14.70 -10.91 6.41
C TYR A 216 -14.42 -9.59 5.68
N VAL A 217 -13.29 -8.94 5.97
CA VAL A 217 -12.89 -7.69 5.31
C VAL A 217 -12.70 -7.91 3.80
N ARG A 218 -12.01 -8.97 3.42
CA ARG A 218 -11.78 -9.26 2.00
C ARG A 218 -13.07 -9.54 1.24
N ASP A 219 -13.97 -10.33 1.82
CA ASP A 219 -15.21 -10.73 1.16
C ASP A 219 -16.26 -9.60 1.13
N SER A 220 -16.35 -8.81 2.21
CA SER A 220 -17.46 -7.86 2.41
C SER A 220 -17.11 -6.41 2.10
N ILE A 221 -15.81 -6.04 2.15
CA ILE A 221 -15.33 -4.67 1.95
C ILE A 221 -14.48 -4.55 0.68
N LEU A 222 -13.49 -5.44 0.50
CA LEU A 222 -12.52 -5.31 -0.59
C LEU A 222 -13.03 -5.89 -1.91
N ALA A 223 -13.61 -7.08 -1.91
CA ALA A 223 -14.12 -7.73 -3.13
C ALA A 223 -15.19 -6.91 -3.87
N PRO A 224 -16.14 -6.22 -3.19
CA PRO A 224 -17.09 -5.33 -3.85
C PRO A 224 -16.44 -4.13 -4.57
N LEU A 225 -15.18 -3.80 -4.24
CA LEU A 225 -14.38 -2.74 -4.85
C LEU A 225 -13.39 -3.26 -5.92
N ASP A 226 -13.52 -4.53 -6.31
CA ASP A 226 -12.57 -5.21 -7.20
C ASP A 226 -11.12 -5.15 -6.68
N ILE A 227 -10.95 -5.27 -5.34
CA ILE A 227 -9.65 -5.36 -4.67
C ILE A 227 -9.42 -6.82 -4.28
N VAL A 228 -8.44 -7.45 -4.91
CA VAL A 228 -8.15 -8.89 -4.73
C VAL A 228 -6.79 -9.18 -4.10
N ASP A 229 -5.88 -8.20 -4.12
CA ASP A 229 -4.47 -8.36 -3.76
C ASP A 229 -4.11 -7.75 -2.39
N MET A 230 -5.09 -7.38 -1.59
CA MET A 230 -4.88 -6.96 -0.21
C MET A 230 -5.04 -8.12 0.77
N TYR A 231 -4.09 -8.23 1.70
CA TYR A 231 -4.00 -9.31 2.70
C TYR A 231 -3.43 -8.80 4.01
N CYS A 232 -3.54 -9.58 5.09
CA CYS A 232 -2.72 -9.37 6.29
C CYS A 232 -1.29 -9.87 6.03
N GLY A 233 -0.31 -9.01 6.27
CA GLY A 233 1.11 -9.25 6.02
C GLY A 233 1.71 -10.31 6.95
N LYS A 234 2.93 -10.77 6.62
CA LYS A 234 3.65 -11.81 7.36
C LYS A 234 4.85 -11.23 8.12
N ASN A 235 5.25 -11.93 9.18
CA ASN A 235 6.33 -11.51 10.05
C ASN A 235 7.71 -11.68 9.43
N LEU A 236 7.91 -12.75 8.65
CA LEU A 236 9.23 -13.17 8.18
C LEU A 236 9.40 -12.92 6.67
N LEU A 237 10.62 -12.63 6.26
CA LEU A 237 10.94 -12.41 4.84
C LEU A 237 10.63 -13.65 3.97
N VAL A 238 10.81 -14.85 4.52
CA VAL A 238 10.54 -16.12 3.83
C VAL A 238 9.05 -16.33 3.55
N ASP A 239 8.18 -15.73 4.34
CA ASP A 239 6.73 -15.82 4.22
C ASP A 239 6.11 -14.61 3.49
N LYS A 240 6.96 -13.70 2.99
CA LYS A 240 6.54 -12.51 2.24
C LYS A 240 5.59 -12.90 1.09
N LEU A 241 4.53 -12.11 0.93
CA LEU A 241 3.51 -12.35 -0.07
C LEU A 241 4.03 -12.10 -1.50
N PRO A 242 3.45 -12.74 -2.52
CA PRO A 242 3.76 -12.42 -3.91
C PRO A 242 3.56 -10.92 -4.19
N ASN A 243 4.40 -10.32 -5.02
CA ASN A 243 4.41 -8.90 -5.37
C ASN A 243 4.63 -7.92 -4.19
N GLU A 244 4.84 -8.40 -2.97
CA GLU A 244 5.18 -7.55 -1.83
C GLU A 244 6.62 -7.05 -1.95
N VAL A 245 6.83 -5.75 -1.67
CA VAL A 245 8.17 -5.14 -1.69
C VAL A 245 9.03 -5.60 -0.51
N ASN A 246 10.35 -5.41 -0.58
CA ASN A 246 11.22 -5.51 0.58
C ASN A 246 11.21 -4.21 1.39
N TYR A 247 11.38 -4.33 2.73
CA TYR A 247 11.33 -3.21 3.67
C TYR A 247 12.70 -2.89 4.23
N TYR A 248 13.02 -1.60 4.25
CA TYR A 248 14.32 -1.06 4.63
C TYR A 248 14.15 -0.05 5.77
N ASP A 249 14.53 -0.41 6.98
CA ASP A 249 14.56 0.54 8.10
C ASP A 249 15.83 1.41 8.03
N TYR A 250 15.90 2.48 8.81
CA TYR A 250 17.06 3.37 8.78
C TYR A 250 18.37 2.63 9.11
N SER A 251 19.48 3.06 8.53
CA SER A 251 20.76 2.33 8.54
C SER A 251 21.35 2.10 9.94
N SER A 252 20.99 2.94 10.93
CA SER A 252 21.39 2.76 12.33
C SER A 252 20.42 1.90 13.16
N ALA A 253 19.29 1.47 12.56
CA ALA A 253 18.32 0.59 13.21
C ALA A 253 18.78 -0.87 13.23
N ASN A 254 20.04 -1.16 13.30
CA ASN A 254 20.66 -2.49 13.33
C ASN A 254 19.68 -3.63 13.64
N ASN A 255 20.07 -4.87 13.47
CA ASN A 255 19.27 -5.99 13.92
C ASN A 255 18.80 -5.81 15.36
N VAL A 256 17.57 -6.21 15.63
CA VAL A 256 16.93 -6.17 16.96
C VAL A 256 16.70 -7.60 17.46
N PRO A 257 16.51 -7.80 18.76
CA PRO A 257 16.06 -9.10 19.27
C PRO A 257 14.76 -9.54 18.59
N SER A 258 14.71 -10.82 18.21
CA SER A 258 13.55 -11.44 17.59
C SER A 258 12.34 -11.44 18.51
N ALA A 259 11.16 -11.16 17.98
CA ALA A 259 9.89 -11.31 18.69
C ALA A 259 9.58 -12.79 19.07
N TYR A 260 10.31 -13.75 18.46
CA TYR A 260 10.11 -15.19 18.69
C TYR A 260 10.91 -15.74 19.87
N ASP A 261 12.12 -15.22 20.14
CA ASP A 261 13.02 -15.77 21.16
C ASP A 261 13.78 -14.71 21.99
N ASN A 262 13.71 -13.44 21.59
CA ASN A 262 14.33 -12.28 22.24
C ASN A 262 15.88 -12.31 22.35
N PHE A 263 16.55 -13.21 21.65
CA PHE A 263 18.02 -13.28 21.61
C PHE A 263 18.60 -13.43 20.21
N THR A 264 17.89 -14.03 19.26
CA THR A 264 18.30 -14.03 17.85
C THR A 264 18.17 -12.62 17.29
N MET A 265 19.26 -12.11 16.72
CA MET A 265 19.27 -10.76 16.12
C MET A 265 18.75 -10.81 14.69
N VAL A 266 17.65 -10.12 14.42
CA VAL A 266 16.95 -10.11 13.12
C VAL A 266 16.78 -8.67 12.59
N PRO A 267 16.65 -8.47 11.27
CA PRO A 267 16.23 -7.18 10.75
C PRO A 267 14.88 -6.78 11.34
N ARG A 268 14.77 -5.53 11.81
CA ARG A 268 13.56 -5.07 12.50
C ARG A 268 12.26 -5.30 11.72
N PRO A 269 12.19 -5.09 10.38
CA PRO A 269 10.98 -5.37 9.60
C PRO A 269 10.63 -6.85 9.51
N TYR A 270 11.59 -7.77 9.77
CA TYR A 270 11.44 -9.21 9.55
C TYR A 270 11.75 -10.00 10.83
N GLY A 271 10.72 -10.24 11.61
CA GLY A 271 10.81 -10.97 12.88
C GLY A 271 11.14 -10.10 14.10
N GLY A 272 11.42 -8.81 13.94
CA GLY A 272 11.64 -7.88 15.05
C GLY A 272 10.35 -7.29 15.63
N ILE A 273 9.24 -7.43 14.92
CA ILE A 273 7.87 -7.09 15.37
C ILE A 273 6.91 -8.17 14.90
N ASN A 274 5.74 -8.26 15.54
CA ASN A 274 4.67 -9.17 15.15
C ASN A 274 3.62 -8.42 14.31
N VAL A 275 3.80 -8.39 12.98
CA VAL A 275 2.88 -7.73 12.04
C VAL A 275 1.56 -8.51 11.93
N GLU A 276 1.60 -9.83 12.08
CA GLU A 276 0.42 -10.69 12.01
C GLU A 276 -0.56 -10.34 13.14
N ALA A 277 -0.08 -10.14 14.37
CA ALA A 277 -0.94 -9.71 15.47
C ALA A 277 -1.38 -8.25 15.39
N LEU A 278 -0.78 -7.43 14.53
CA LEU A 278 -1.25 -6.07 14.29
C LEU A 278 -2.51 -6.02 13.42
N ASP A 279 -2.79 -7.03 12.63
CA ASP A 279 -3.92 -7.21 11.70
C ASP A 279 -4.82 -5.97 11.51
N ALA A 280 -5.89 -5.84 12.30
CA ALA A 280 -6.86 -4.73 12.28
C ALA A 280 -6.26 -3.35 12.63
N ALA A 281 -5.12 -3.32 13.32
CA ALA A 281 -4.47 -2.09 13.77
C ALA A 281 -3.37 -1.60 12.82
N GLY A 282 -2.73 -2.51 12.05
CA GLY A 282 -1.56 -2.14 11.27
C GLY A 282 -0.98 -3.23 10.36
N GLY A 283 -1.66 -4.36 10.20
CA GLY A 283 -1.13 -5.55 9.56
C GLY A 283 -1.39 -5.68 8.06
N TRP A 284 -2.25 -4.88 7.46
CA TRP A 284 -2.59 -5.00 6.05
C TRP A 284 -1.42 -4.64 5.12
N VAL A 285 -1.41 -5.31 3.97
CA VAL A 285 -0.59 -4.97 2.80
C VAL A 285 -1.50 -4.73 1.60
N GLY A 286 -1.12 -3.80 0.72
CA GLY A 286 -1.87 -3.42 -0.48
C GLY A 286 -1.11 -2.41 -1.33
N SER A 287 -1.65 -2.07 -2.49
CA SER A 287 -1.09 -1.07 -3.40
C SER A 287 -1.67 0.33 -3.16
N ALA A 288 -1.00 1.36 -3.71
CA ALA A 288 -1.55 2.72 -3.68
C ALA A 288 -2.84 2.83 -4.51
N GLU A 289 -2.98 2.03 -5.58
CA GLU A 289 -4.22 1.94 -6.36
C GLU A 289 -5.38 1.41 -5.53
N ASP A 290 -5.17 0.32 -4.77
CA ASP A 290 -6.22 -0.27 -3.92
C ASP A 290 -6.70 0.72 -2.86
N LEU A 291 -5.78 1.46 -2.24
CA LEU A 291 -6.13 2.52 -1.30
C LEU A 291 -6.93 3.64 -1.96
N CYS A 292 -6.63 3.99 -3.20
CA CYS A 292 -7.42 4.94 -3.98
C CYS A 292 -8.83 4.42 -4.28
N LYS A 293 -9.02 3.11 -4.55
CA LYS A 293 -10.34 2.50 -4.69
C LYS A 293 -11.13 2.60 -3.38
N ILE A 294 -10.49 2.29 -2.25
CA ILE A 294 -11.10 2.42 -0.92
C ILE A 294 -11.49 3.87 -0.64
N LEU A 295 -10.62 4.84 -0.93
CA LEU A 295 -10.95 6.26 -0.75
C LEU A 295 -12.15 6.68 -1.59
N CYS A 296 -12.18 6.33 -2.89
CA CYS A 296 -13.31 6.63 -3.77
C CYS A 296 -14.64 6.02 -3.29
N ALA A 297 -14.57 4.94 -2.52
CA ALA A 297 -15.76 4.26 -2.00
C ALA A 297 -16.33 4.89 -0.71
N VAL A 298 -15.66 5.88 -0.14
CA VAL A 298 -16.08 6.58 1.10
C VAL A 298 -15.80 8.09 1.05
N ASP A 299 -15.64 8.70 -0.14
CA ASP A 299 -15.16 10.07 -0.29
C ASP A 299 -16.27 11.15 -0.30
N ARG A 300 -17.53 10.73 -0.27
CA ARG A 300 -18.70 11.63 -0.31
C ARG A 300 -18.84 12.41 -1.62
N PHE A 301 -18.07 12.08 -2.64
CA PHE A 301 -18.25 12.66 -3.97
C PHE A 301 -19.32 11.88 -4.74
N THR A 302 -20.02 12.56 -5.63
CA THR A 302 -21.14 11.96 -6.37
C THR A 302 -20.71 11.29 -7.68
N THR A 303 -19.40 11.24 -7.94
CA THR A 303 -18.84 10.73 -9.19
C THR A 303 -18.79 9.22 -9.24
N VAL A 304 -18.52 8.59 -8.11
CA VAL A 304 -18.59 7.14 -7.90
C VAL A 304 -19.52 6.91 -6.71
N PRO A 305 -20.40 5.90 -6.72
CA PRO A 305 -21.21 5.58 -5.55
C PRO A 305 -20.34 5.15 -4.37
N ASP A 306 -20.58 5.78 -3.20
CA ASP A 306 -19.99 5.32 -1.95
C ASP A 306 -20.53 3.93 -1.57
N MET A 307 -19.73 3.13 -0.87
CA MET A 307 -20.14 1.83 -0.33
C MET A 307 -20.97 1.95 0.95
N LEU A 308 -20.87 3.09 1.64
CA LEU A 308 -21.64 3.42 2.83
C LEU A 308 -22.61 4.56 2.53
N LEU A 309 -23.74 4.59 3.24
CA LEU A 309 -24.68 5.72 3.12
C LEU A 309 -24.00 7.05 3.53
N PRO A 310 -24.39 8.16 2.89
CA PRO A 310 -23.86 9.47 3.21
C PRO A 310 -23.89 9.82 4.70
N ALA A 311 -24.98 9.50 5.41
CA ALA A 311 -25.10 9.76 6.85
C ALA A 311 -24.15 8.90 7.70
N THR A 312 -23.80 7.71 7.22
CA THR A 312 -22.83 6.82 7.87
C THR A 312 -21.43 7.37 7.73
N ILE A 313 -21.06 7.84 6.53
CA ILE A 313 -19.77 8.50 6.30
C ILE A 313 -19.68 9.80 7.10
N ASP A 314 -20.73 10.63 7.10
CA ASP A 314 -20.76 11.86 7.93
C ASP A 314 -20.54 11.55 9.42
N THR A 315 -21.10 10.44 9.91
CA THR A 315 -20.85 9.94 11.28
C THR A 315 -19.40 9.51 11.45
N MET A 316 -18.85 8.77 10.47
CA MET A 316 -17.48 8.26 10.48
C MET A 316 -16.42 9.36 10.54
N ILE A 317 -16.63 10.46 9.82
CA ILE A 317 -15.69 11.60 9.74
C ILE A 317 -16.02 12.74 10.71
N SER A 318 -17.05 12.60 11.55
CA SER A 318 -17.36 13.61 12.57
C SER A 318 -16.31 13.62 13.68
N PRO A 319 -15.71 14.80 14.00
CA PRO A 319 -14.70 14.91 15.05
C PRO A 319 -15.18 14.38 16.39
N SER A 320 -14.23 13.86 17.17
CA SER A 320 -14.47 13.44 18.54
C SER A 320 -14.65 14.64 19.49
N PHE A 321 -15.38 14.46 20.57
CA PHE A 321 -15.47 15.46 21.64
C PHE A 321 -14.16 15.64 22.42
N VAL A 322 -13.30 14.62 22.40
CA VAL A 322 -12.03 14.60 23.15
C VAL A 322 -10.83 14.92 22.25
N ASP A 323 -11.02 14.95 20.94
CA ASP A 323 -10.01 15.33 19.95
C ASP A 323 -10.71 15.87 18.69
N GLU A 324 -10.66 17.18 18.46
CA GLU A 324 -11.31 17.83 17.33
C GLU A 324 -10.63 17.53 15.97
N TYR A 325 -9.45 16.90 15.98
CA TYR A 325 -8.70 16.53 14.79
C TYR A 325 -8.77 15.03 14.45
N TYR A 326 -9.50 14.24 15.28
CA TYR A 326 -9.65 12.80 15.05
C TYR A 326 -11.11 12.35 15.16
N ALA A 327 -11.54 11.57 14.19
CA ALA A 327 -12.89 11.02 14.10
C ALA A 327 -12.89 9.49 14.34
N LEU A 328 -13.73 8.72 13.68
CA LEU A 328 -13.77 7.28 13.81
C LEU A 328 -12.72 6.64 12.85
N GLY A 329 -11.45 6.67 13.25
CA GLY A 329 -10.35 6.10 12.46
C GLY A 329 -9.71 7.05 11.45
N TRP A 330 -10.07 8.32 11.44
CA TRP A 330 -9.59 9.30 10.47
C TRP A 330 -9.09 10.56 11.17
N ASN A 331 -7.95 11.08 10.75
CA ASN A 331 -7.65 12.49 11.00
C ASN A 331 -8.61 13.33 10.16
N VAL A 332 -9.12 14.40 10.72
CA VAL A 332 -10.07 15.28 10.07
C VAL A 332 -9.65 16.74 10.23
N SER A 333 -9.88 17.55 9.19
CA SER A 333 -9.68 18.98 9.27
C SER A 333 -10.98 19.65 9.69
N PRO A 334 -11.03 20.35 10.83
CA PRO A 334 -12.23 21.06 11.24
C PRO A 334 -12.55 22.26 10.33
N VAL A 335 -11.63 22.63 9.43
CA VAL A 335 -11.73 23.84 8.60
C VAL A 335 -11.92 23.53 7.11
N HIS A 336 -11.31 22.44 6.59
CA HIS A 336 -11.15 22.24 5.15
C HIS A 336 -11.92 21.05 4.57
N ASP A 337 -12.73 20.33 5.35
CA ASP A 337 -13.46 19.14 4.89
C ASP A 337 -12.51 18.11 4.20
N ASN A 338 -11.30 17.96 4.73
CA ASN A 338 -10.35 16.94 4.34
C ASN A 338 -10.26 15.89 5.44
N TYR A 339 -10.01 14.63 5.05
CA TYR A 339 -9.66 13.58 6.01
C TYR A 339 -8.55 12.70 5.46
N TRP A 340 -7.70 12.25 6.36
CA TRP A 340 -6.48 11.56 5.99
C TRP A 340 -6.03 10.62 7.12
N HIS A 341 -5.03 9.82 6.83
CA HIS A 341 -4.25 9.14 7.84
C HIS A 341 -2.84 8.84 7.35
N THR A 342 -1.90 8.71 8.28
CA THR A 342 -0.53 8.28 8.02
C THR A 342 -0.26 6.93 8.64
N GLY A 343 0.75 6.23 8.11
CA GLY A 343 1.20 4.96 8.66
C GLY A 343 2.71 4.89 8.79
N SER A 344 3.18 4.24 9.87
CA SER A 344 4.60 4.00 10.08
C SER A 344 4.82 2.70 10.84
N LEU A 345 5.63 1.83 10.26
CA LEU A 345 6.21 0.63 10.88
C LEU A 345 7.70 0.55 10.52
N PRO A 346 8.50 -0.31 11.17
CA PRO A 346 9.85 -0.58 10.71
C PRO A 346 9.89 -0.87 9.20
N GLY A 347 10.65 -0.05 8.45
CA GLY A 347 10.77 -0.15 7.01
C GLY A 347 9.55 0.33 6.20
N THR A 348 8.64 1.10 6.79
CA THR A 348 7.40 1.53 6.11
C THR A 348 6.99 2.92 6.54
N THR A 349 6.65 3.77 5.56
CA THR A 349 5.99 5.07 5.75
C THR A 349 4.89 5.20 4.71
N THR A 350 3.68 5.57 5.12
CA THR A 350 2.51 5.59 4.23
C THR A 350 1.59 6.76 4.56
N GLU A 351 0.82 7.19 3.57
CA GLU A 351 -0.22 8.22 3.73
C GLU A 351 -1.36 8.00 2.75
N ILE A 352 -2.58 8.30 3.21
CA ILE A 352 -3.76 8.49 2.36
C ILE A 352 -4.44 9.80 2.69
N VAL A 353 -4.95 10.47 1.68
CA VAL A 353 -5.69 11.73 1.82
C VAL A 353 -6.90 11.74 0.91
N ARG A 354 -8.03 12.12 1.47
CA ARG A 354 -9.20 12.59 0.74
C ARG A 354 -9.28 14.12 0.89
N ALA A 355 -9.11 14.82 -0.22
CA ALA A 355 -9.15 16.26 -0.27
C ALA A 355 -10.53 16.79 -0.73
N ASN A 356 -10.92 17.96 -0.25
CA ASN A 356 -12.23 18.55 -0.54
C ASN A 356 -12.46 18.96 -2.01
N ASN A 357 -11.40 18.95 -2.83
CA ASN A 357 -11.41 19.32 -4.25
C ASN A 357 -11.59 18.14 -5.20
N GLN A 358 -12.17 17.03 -4.74
CA GLN A 358 -12.44 15.78 -5.47
C GLN A 358 -11.17 15.01 -5.87
N LEU A 359 -10.08 15.26 -5.18
CA LEU A 359 -8.85 14.49 -5.27
C LEU A 359 -8.74 13.53 -4.09
N ASN A 360 -8.28 12.31 -4.36
CA ASN A 360 -7.80 11.38 -3.36
C ASN A 360 -6.41 10.91 -3.78
N TRP A 361 -5.53 10.61 -2.82
CA TRP A 361 -4.23 10.01 -3.13
C TRP A 361 -3.72 9.09 -2.04
N ALA A 362 -2.81 8.22 -2.45
CA ALA A 362 -2.06 7.33 -1.58
C ALA A 362 -0.58 7.40 -1.93
N ILE A 363 0.28 7.53 -0.90
CA ILE A 363 1.74 7.46 -1.00
C ILE A 363 2.22 6.31 -0.13
N LEU A 364 3.01 5.40 -0.71
CA LEU A 364 3.57 4.24 -0.03
C LEU A 364 5.08 4.22 -0.22
N LEU A 365 5.83 4.11 0.87
CA LEU A 365 7.29 4.04 0.87
C LEU A 365 7.74 2.75 1.58
N ASN A 366 8.68 2.01 1.00
CA ASN A 366 9.24 0.81 1.62
C ASN A 366 10.43 1.10 2.55
N THR A 367 10.39 2.25 3.20
CA THR A 367 11.39 2.65 4.20
C THR A 367 10.79 3.52 5.29
N ARG A 368 11.52 3.57 6.41
CA ARG A 368 11.32 4.54 7.49
C ARG A 368 12.68 5.12 7.84
N PRO A 369 13.03 6.31 7.33
CA PRO A 369 14.32 6.95 7.62
C PRO A 369 14.39 7.43 9.07
N LEU A 370 15.63 7.70 9.56
CA LEU A 370 15.85 8.15 10.93
C LEU A 370 15.12 9.48 11.24
N ASN A 371 15.09 10.40 10.29
CA ASN A 371 14.39 11.69 10.41
C ASN A 371 12.95 11.59 9.90
N THR A 372 12.16 10.75 10.55
CA THR A 372 10.77 10.48 10.15
C THR A 372 9.89 11.73 10.24
N ALA A 373 10.12 12.63 11.19
CA ALA A 373 9.28 13.82 11.36
C ALA A 373 9.29 14.73 10.12
N ASN A 374 10.47 15.00 9.54
CA ASN A 374 10.57 15.80 8.33
C ASN A 374 9.99 15.07 7.12
N LEU A 375 10.26 13.76 7.00
CA LEU A 375 9.70 12.96 5.90
C LEU A 375 8.16 12.99 5.91
N VAL A 376 7.53 12.82 7.06
CA VAL A 376 6.07 12.82 7.16
C VAL A 376 5.49 14.16 6.70
N VAL A 377 6.15 15.28 7.06
CA VAL A 377 5.73 16.61 6.61
C VAL A 377 5.91 16.75 5.09
N ASP A 378 7.05 16.30 4.54
CA ASP A 378 7.33 16.45 3.11
C ASP A 378 6.43 15.52 2.26
N VAL A 379 6.06 14.33 2.78
CA VAL A 379 5.07 13.43 2.15
C VAL A 379 3.70 14.09 2.13
N ASP A 380 3.23 14.62 3.27
CA ASP A 380 1.93 15.32 3.38
C ASP A 380 1.85 16.51 2.42
N GLN A 381 2.93 17.28 2.30
CA GLN A 381 2.97 18.47 1.46
C GLN A 381 3.20 18.18 -0.03
N LEU A 382 3.65 16.98 -0.41
CA LEU A 382 4.09 16.67 -1.77
C LEU A 382 3.00 16.97 -2.81
N VAL A 383 1.83 16.38 -2.64
CA VAL A 383 0.72 16.53 -3.60
C VAL A 383 0.20 17.97 -3.57
N TRP A 384 0.03 18.56 -2.38
CA TRP A 384 -0.43 19.95 -2.23
C TRP A 384 0.49 20.95 -2.92
N ASN A 385 1.81 20.75 -2.89
CA ASN A 385 2.78 21.64 -3.52
C ASN A 385 2.81 21.50 -5.05
N VAL A 386 2.48 20.33 -5.59
CA VAL A 386 2.44 20.10 -7.04
C VAL A 386 1.14 20.59 -7.65
N LEU A 387 0.00 20.45 -7.00
CA LEU A 387 -1.33 20.80 -7.55
C LEU A 387 -1.40 22.22 -8.15
N PRO A 388 -0.87 23.28 -7.52
CA PRO A 388 -0.90 24.64 -8.09
C PRO A 388 -0.05 24.82 -9.35
N THR A 389 0.82 23.87 -9.66
CA THR A 389 1.73 23.92 -10.82
C THR A 389 1.14 23.23 -12.05
N LEU A 390 -0.01 22.59 -11.92
CA LEU A 390 -0.66 21.87 -13.00
C LEU A 390 -1.57 22.80 -13.80
N ASP A 391 -1.47 22.74 -15.13
CA ASP A 391 -2.36 23.46 -16.03
C ASP A 391 -3.72 22.74 -16.16
N ILE A 392 -3.72 21.40 -16.13
CA ILE A 392 -4.91 20.57 -16.27
C ILE A 392 -4.73 19.24 -15.54
N ILE A 393 -5.83 18.66 -15.06
CA ILE A 393 -5.89 17.25 -14.66
C ILE A 393 -6.60 16.48 -15.78
N PRO A 394 -5.96 15.48 -16.40
CA PRO A 394 -6.50 14.79 -17.56
C PRO A 394 -7.75 13.98 -17.23
N SER A 395 -8.56 13.71 -18.27
CA SER A 395 -9.81 12.96 -18.13
C SER A 395 -9.65 11.43 -18.24
N LEU A 396 -8.43 10.92 -18.32
CA LEU A 396 -8.15 9.47 -18.38
C LEU A 396 -8.59 8.75 -17.10
N ASN A 397 -8.80 7.42 -17.22
CA ASN A 397 -9.05 6.55 -16.06
C ASN A 397 -8.13 5.33 -16.14
N LEU A 398 -7.17 5.23 -15.25
CA LEU A 398 -6.19 4.13 -15.22
C LEU A 398 -6.71 2.90 -14.47
N PHE A 399 -7.84 2.97 -13.75
CA PHE A 399 -8.48 1.77 -13.19
C PHE A 399 -8.90 0.76 -14.27
N ASP A 400 -9.22 1.26 -15.46
CA ASP A 400 -9.59 0.43 -16.61
C ASP A 400 -8.37 -0.13 -17.37
N SER A 401 -7.15 0.30 -17.00
CA SER A 401 -5.92 -0.15 -17.63
C SER A 401 -5.32 -1.32 -16.86
N THR A 402 -4.86 -2.35 -17.57
CA THR A 402 -4.01 -3.36 -16.93
C THR A 402 -2.72 -2.70 -16.46
N SER A 403 -2.44 -2.76 -15.16
CA SER A 403 -1.19 -2.24 -14.58
C SER A 403 0.00 -2.93 -15.24
N PHE A 404 0.74 -2.20 -16.07
CA PHE A 404 1.97 -2.72 -16.64
C PHE A 404 3.17 -2.20 -15.83
N CYS A 405 3.99 -3.10 -15.35
CA CYS A 405 5.34 -2.78 -14.89
C CYS A 405 6.21 -2.38 -16.09
N ILE A 406 5.83 -1.29 -16.75
CA ILE A 406 6.61 -0.74 -17.86
C ILE A 406 7.64 0.20 -17.25
N SER A 407 8.89 -0.25 -17.18
CA SER A 407 10.00 0.65 -16.88
C SER A 407 10.12 1.68 -18.00
N THR A 408 9.96 2.97 -17.67
CA THR A 408 10.23 4.07 -18.62
C THR A 408 11.73 4.34 -18.78
N SER A 409 12.58 3.67 -17.99
CA SER A 409 14.00 3.66 -18.25
C SER A 409 14.24 2.89 -19.55
N VAL A 410 14.53 3.61 -20.61
CA VAL A 410 15.27 3.06 -21.75
C VAL A 410 16.64 2.69 -21.17
N ALA A 411 16.78 1.49 -20.59
CA ALA A 411 18.07 0.86 -20.57
C ALA A 411 18.49 0.87 -22.03
N SER A 412 19.56 1.57 -22.37
CA SER A 412 20.26 1.34 -23.61
C SER A 412 20.61 -0.14 -23.58
N ILE A 413 19.80 -0.95 -24.24
CA ILE A 413 20.13 -2.34 -24.49
C ILE A 413 21.39 -2.23 -25.35
N ASP A 414 22.51 -2.53 -24.76
CA ASP A 414 23.69 -2.89 -25.56
C ASP A 414 23.22 -4.02 -26.47
N ASP A 415 23.15 -3.75 -27.77
CA ASP A 415 22.56 -4.53 -28.87
C ASP A 415 23.25 -5.91 -29.09
N LYS A 416 23.89 -6.48 -28.09
CA LYS A 416 24.69 -7.70 -28.28
C LYS A 416 24.07 -8.99 -27.79
N ASP A 417 22.99 -8.97 -26.99
CA ASP A 417 22.40 -10.21 -26.42
C ASP A 417 20.86 -10.23 -26.35
N SER A 418 20.11 -9.46 -27.15
CA SER A 418 18.66 -9.58 -27.14
C SER A 418 18.20 -10.91 -27.72
N MET A 419 17.58 -11.77 -26.90
CA MET A 419 16.98 -13.03 -27.36
C MET A 419 15.79 -12.79 -28.32
N LEU A 420 15.25 -11.57 -28.40
CA LEU A 420 14.16 -11.18 -29.28
C LEU A 420 14.56 -9.93 -30.08
N GLU A 421 14.46 -10.04 -31.41
CA GLU A 421 14.72 -8.93 -32.33
C GLU A 421 13.46 -8.58 -33.10
N VAL A 422 13.16 -7.28 -33.25
CA VAL A 422 12.07 -6.76 -34.06
C VAL A 422 12.66 -5.84 -35.12
N PHE A 423 12.49 -6.17 -36.39
CA PHE A 423 13.03 -5.38 -37.49
C PHE A 423 12.10 -5.32 -38.71
N PRO A 424 12.03 -4.18 -39.45
CA PRO A 424 12.59 -2.90 -39.01
C PRO A 424 11.85 -2.32 -37.79
N ASN A 425 12.56 -1.61 -36.94
CA ASN A 425 11.98 -0.83 -35.86
C ASN A 425 12.76 0.52 -35.80
N PRO A 426 12.19 1.65 -36.25
CA PRO A 426 10.80 1.88 -36.65
C PRO A 426 10.32 1.09 -37.86
N SER A 427 9.03 0.79 -37.91
CA SER A 427 8.33 -0.01 -38.90
C SER A 427 7.28 0.82 -39.65
N ASN A 428 6.94 0.42 -40.88
CA ASN A 428 5.82 0.96 -41.67
C ASN A 428 4.56 0.05 -41.61
N GLY A 429 4.41 -0.71 -40.52
CA GLY A 429 3.35 -1.69 -40.33
C GLY A 429 3.74 -3.13 -40.74
N ASN A 430 4.91 -3.31 -41.38
CA ASN A 430 5.46 -4.63 -41.67
C ASN A 430 6.69 -4.86 -40.80
N MET A 431 6.76 -5.98 -40.08
CA MET A 431 7.89 -6.30 -39.22
C MET A 431 8.16 -7.79 -39.15
N THR A 432 9.38 -8.15 -38.85
CA THR A 432 9.79 -9.49 -38.54
C THR A 432 10.22 -9.55 -37.08
N ILE A 433 9.70 -10.51 -36.35
CA ILE A 433 10.07 -10.81 -34.98
C ILE A 433 10.89 -12.07 -35.01
N ARG A 434 12.14 -12.00 -34.55
CA ARG A 434 13.07 -13.14 -34.48
C ARG A 434 13.37 -13.44 -33.00
N TYR A 435 13.26 -14.72 -32.66
CA TYR A 435 13.67 -15.24 -31.36
C TYR A 435 14.93 -16.09 -31.49
N ASN A 436 16.01 -15.67 -30.85
CA ASN A 436 17.33 -16.31 -30.92
C ASN A 436 17.50 -17.47 -29.88
N GLY A 437 16.42 -17.82 -29.16
CA GLY A 437 16.37 -18.96 -28.25
C GLY A 437 15.76 -20.21 -28.88
N ASN A 438 15.69 -21.29 -28.12
CA ASN A 438 15.06 -22.54 -28.54
C ASN A 438 13.69 -22.69 -27.83
N LEU A 439 12.59 -22.64 -28.60
CA LEU A 439 11.23 -22.82 -28.08
C LEU A 439 10.89 -24.30 -27.99
N SER A 440 10.68 -24.77 -26.77
CA SER A 440 10.25 -26.15 -26.50
C SER A 440 8.72 -26.30 -26.42
N VAL A 441 8.02 -25.22 -26.14
CA VAL A 441 6.54 -25.16 -26.09
C VAL A 441 6.00 -24.04 -26.96
N ARG A 442 4.70 -24.09 -27.23
CA ARG A 442 3.99 -23.03 -27.94
C ARG A 442 4.00 -21.75 -27.11
N SER A 443 4.48 -20.66 -27.73
CA SER A 443 4.64 -19.34 -27.11
C SER A 443 3.71 -18.32 -27.75
N SER A 444 3.35 -17.24 -27.07
CA SER A 444 2.45 -16.22 -27.60
C SER A 444 3.13 -14.86 -27.73
N ILE A 445 2.77 -14.15 -28.80
CA ILE A 445 3.08 -12.72 -28.98
C ILE A 445 1.81 -11.93 -28.85
N HIS A 446 1.88 -10.85 -28.09
CA HIS A 446 0.84 -9.85 -27.97
C HIS A 446 1.42 -8.47 -28.23
N ILE A 447 0.74 -7.65 -29.04
CA ILE A 447 1.12 -6.25 -29.26
C ILE A 447 -0.01 -5.38 -28.74
N TYR A 448 0.35 -4.40 -27.96
CA TYR A 448 -0.56 -3.44 -27.31
C TYR A 448 -0.27 -2.03 -27.84
N ASN A 449 -1.30 -1.21 -27.98
CA ASN A 449 -1.15 0.22 -28.28
C ASN A 449 -0.72 1.02 -27.03
N SER A 450 -0.55 2.33 -27.18
CA SER A 450 -0.11 3.23 -26.12
C SER A 450 -1.09 3.38 -24.93
N ILE A 451 -2.34 2.94 -25.10
CA ILE A 451 -3.36 2.92 -24.04
C ILE A 451 -3.60 1.51 -23.49
N GLY A 452 -2.74 0.54 -23.83
CA GLY A 452 -2.80 -0.83 -23.28
C GLY A 452 -3.80 -1.77 -23.97
N GLU A 453 -4.49 -1.36 -25.05
CA GLU A 453 -5.38 -2.25 -25.79
C GLU A 453 -4.59 -3.26 -26.62
N LEU A 454 -5.00 -4.52 -26.58
CA LEU A 454 -4.44 -5.59 -27.39
C LEU A 454 -4.84 -5.36 -28.86
N VAL A 455 -3.88 -5.02 -29.71
CA VAL A 455 -4.10 -4.72 -31.13
C VAL A 455 -3.65 -5.86 -32.05
N TYR A 456 -2.82 -6.78 -31.55
CA TYR A 456 -2.39 -7.95 -32.31
C TYR A 456 -2.01 -9.10 -31.38
N SER A 457 -2.36 -10.33 -31.77
CA SER A 457 -1.98 -11.54 -31.04
C SER A 457 -1.72 -12.68 -32.01
N GLU A 458 -0.59 -13.37 -31.84
CA GLU A 458 -0.24 -14.56 -32.62
C GLU A 458 0.63 -15.53 -31.78
N ASN A 459 0.81 -16.74 -32.31
CA ASN A 459 1.58 -17.78 -31.63
C ASN A 459 2.84 -18.14 -32.39
N PHE A 460 3.93 -18.30 -31.63
CA PHE A 460 5.13 -19.00 -32.07
C PHE A 460 4.98 -20.50 -31.80
N ASN A 461 5.25 -21.31 -32.78
CA ASN A 461 5.23 -22.77 -32.63
C ASN A 461 6.60 -23.28 -32.16
N PRO A 462 6.68 -24.46 -31.52
CA PRO A 462 7.96 -25.08 -31.16
C PRO A 462 8.87 -25.19 -32.37
N GLY A 463 10.13 -24.77 -32.22
CA GLY A 463 11.12 -24.75 -33.28
C GLY A 463 11.02 -23.61 -34.29
N GLN A 464 10.03 -22.74 -34.17
CA GLN A 464 9.94 -21.51 -34.97
C GLN A 464 10.89 -20.45 -34.39
N SER A 465 11.70 -19.82 -35.26
CA SER A 465 12.63 -18.75 -34.86
C SER A 465 12.24 -17.37 -35.41
N GLU A 466 11.31 -17.31 -36.35
CA GLU A 466 10.85 -16.04 -36.94
C GLU A 466 9.33 -16.02 -37.13
N LEU A 467 8.72 -14.85 -36.93
CA LEU A 467 7.35 -14.54 -37.27
C LEU A 467 7.33 -13.26 -38.09
N LYS A 468 6.71 -13.31 -39.27
CA LYS A 468 6.52 -12.13 -40.11
C LYS A 468 5.12 -11.61 -39.95
N ILE A 469 5.01 -10.34 -39.63
CA ILE A 469 3.75 -9.61 -39.51
C ILE A 469 3.68 -8.68 -40.70
N GLU A 470 2.67 -8.88 -41.56
CA GLU A 470 2.45 -8.09 -42.75
C GLU A 470 1.14 -7.31 -42.62
N ARG A 471 1.18 -6.03 -42.96
CA ARG A 471 0.04 -5.10 -43.00
C ARG A 471 -0.70 -4.96 -41.68
N LEU A 472 0.00 -4.53 -40.65
CA LEU A 472 -0.67 -3.97 -39.48
C LEU A 472 -1.15 -2.55 -39.85
N ASP A 473 -2.46 -2.35 -39.89
CA ASP A 473 -3.07 -1.02 -39.99
C ASP A 473 -2.98 -0.28 -38.64
N PHE A 474 -1.77 -0.21 -38.09
CA PHE A 474 -1.53 0.55 -36.88
C PHE A 474 -1.33 2.02 -37.24
N PRO A 475 -1.96 2.94 -36.51
CA PRO A 475 -1.64 4.36 -36.66
C PRO A 475 -0.18 4.59 -36.27
N PRO A 476 0.47 5.64 -36.82
CA PRO A 476 1.81 6.02 -36.35
C PRO A 476 1.85 6.21 -34.84
N GLY A 477 2.82 5.62 -34.17
CA GLY A 477 2.92 5.70 -32.73
C GLY A 477 3.79 4.61 -32.10
N TYR A 478 3.68 4.53 -30.78
CA TYR A 478 4.41 3.54 -29.98
C TYR A 478 3.51 2.37 -29.64
N PHE A 479 4.08 1.17 -29.69
CA PHE A 479 3.42 -0.08 -29.33
C PHE A 479 4.34 -0.90 -28.43
N VAL A 480 3.77 -1.76 -27.62
CA VAL A 480 4.49 -2.68 -26.72
C VAL A 480 4.24 -4.11 -27.18
N LEU A 481 5.32 -4.81 -27.54
CA LEU A 481 5.29 -6.24 -27.82
C LEU A 481 5.62 -7.01 -26.55
N LYS A 482 4.77 -7.98 -26.21
CA LYS A 482 5.01 -8.99 -25.18
C LYS A 482 5.19 -10.34 -25.85
N PHE A 483 6.27 -11.02 -25.51
CA PHE A 483 6.56 -12.39 -25.97
C PHE A 483 6.76 -13.27 -24.75
N GLN A 484 5.89 -14.25 -24.58
CA GLN A 484 5.97 -15.24 -23.50
C GLN A 484 6.62 -16.51 -24.06
N ALA A 485 7.86 -16.78 -23.62
CA ALA A 485 8.63 -17.97 -24.00
C ALA A 485 8.91 -18.81 -22.76
N ASP A 486 8.30 -20.00 -22.66
CA ASP A 486 8.37 -20.87 -21.48
C ASP A 486 8.07 -20.09 -20.18
N SER A 487 9.06 -19.97 -19.30
CA SER A 487 8.97 -19.17 -18.05
C SER A 487 9.42 -17.71 -18.21
N ASN A 488 9.90 -17.30 -19.38
CA ASN A 488 10.45 -15.97 -19.61
C ASN A 488 9.46 -15.06 -20.34
N LEU A 489 9.22 -13.87 -19.80
CA LEU A 489 8.49 -12.81 -20.47
C LEU A 489 9.50 -11.79 -21.03
N ILE A 490 9.45 -11.56 -22.36
CA ILE A 490 10.26 -10.55 -23.03
C ILE A 490 9.33 -9.45 -23.50
N VAL A 491 9.68 -8.21 -23.17
CA VAL A 491 8.91 -7.02 -23.57
C VAL A 491 9.79 -6.12 -24.41
N GLN A 492 9.27 -5.65 -25.56
CA GLN A 492 10.03 -4.80 -26.48
C GLN A 492 9.15 -3.67 -27.02
N LYS A 493 9.73 -2.47 -27.15
CA LYS A 493 9.07 -1.31 -27.76
C LYS A 493 9.11 -1.41 -29.27
N ILE A 494 7.97 -1.14 -29.93
CA ILE A 494 7.84 -1.03 -31.38
C ILE A 494 7.44 0.40 -31.72
N ILE A 495 8.04 0.95 -32.77
CA ILE A 495 7.69 2.26 -33.33
C ILE A 495 7.11 2.03 -34.72
N VAL A 496 5.89 2.52 -34.96
CA VAL A 496 5.25 2.54 -36.28
C VAL A 496 5.25 3.98 -36.77
N GLN A 497 5.66 4.18 -38.06
CA GLN A 497 5.78 5.49 -38.72
C GLN A 497 4.78 5.62 -39.84
#